data_ee0751da36a193b3dd7890e5e1579692
#
_entry.id   ee0751da36a193b3dd7890e5e1579692
#
_cell.length_a   1.000
_cell.length_b   1.000
_cell.length_c   1.000
_cell.angle_alpha   90.00
_cell.angle_beta   90.00
_cell.angle_gamma   90.00
#
_symmetry.space_group_name_H-M   'P 1'
#
loop_
_entity.id
_entity.type
_entity.pdbx_description
1 polymer ?
#
loop_
_entity_poly.entity_id
_entity_poly.type
_entity_poly.pdbx_seq_one_letter_code
_entity_poly.pdbx_strand_id
1 'polypeptide(L)'
;MPKLDLDAIPQTNATGYPPEFAGVVQGRWYRRLAPAAGLEDFGVSHVVLAPGAWSSQRHWHEGEDELVVMLAGEAVLVDDHGETVMRTGDVAAFAKNDGNGHVLQNRSDAPCTFVAIGRPADTACHYPDIDMHLFAGADGQKRKDGSEF
;
A
#
# COMPACT_ATOMS: atom_id res chain seq x y z
N MET A 1 6.62 19.37 -19.46
CA MET A 1 7.68 19.44 -18.47
C MET A 1 7.80 18.10 -17.75
N PRO A 2 8.99 17.49 -17.64
CA PRO A 2 9.13 16.18 -16.97
C PRO A 2 8.98 16.24 -15.45
N LYS A 3 9.11 17.43 -14.82
CA LYS A 3 8.86 17.61 -13.39
C LYS A 3 7.35 17.61 -13.13
N LEU A 4 6.88 16.69 -12.26
CA LEU A 4 5.47 16.65 -11.85
C LEU A 4 5.18 17.74 -10.81
N ASP A 5 4.03 18.39 -10.97
CA ASP A 5 3.43 19.22 -9.93
C ASP A 5 2.49 18.34 -9.10
N LEU A 6 2.92 17.97 -7.90
CA LEU A 6 2.14 17.09 -7.04
C LEU A 6 0.79 17.71 -6.65
N ASP A 7 0.72 19.02 -6.48
CA ASP A 7 -0.52 19.70 -6.08
C ASP A 7 -1.56 19.69 -7.19
N ALA A 8 -1.14 19.55 -8.43
CA ALA A 8 -2.04 19.38 -9.57
C ALA A 8 -2.59 17.94 -9.74
N ILE A 9 -2.02 16.96 -9.03
CA ILE A 9 -2.47 15.57 -9.08
C ILE A 9 -3.47 15.32 -7.96
N PRO A 10 -4.69 14.83 -8.26
CA PRO A 10 -5.71 14.59 -7.24
C PRO A 10 -5.23 13.66 -6.12
N GLN A 11 -5.50 14.05 -4.87
CA GLN A 11 -5.27 13.24 -3.69
C GLN A 11 -6.58 12.60 -3.23
N THR A 12 -6.53 11.34 -2.86
CA THR A 12 -7.69 10.58 -2.39
C THR A 12 -7.31 9.64 -1.25
N ASN A 13 -8.29 9.27 -0.43
CA ASN A 13 -8.18 8.19 0.54
C ASN A 13 -9.09 7.00 0.20
N ALA A 14 -9.59 6.94 -1.02
CA ALA A 14 -10.46 5.86 -1.48
C ALA A 14 -9.80 4.49 -1.31
N THR A 15 -10.60 3.50 -0.94
CA THR A 15 -10.17 2.12 -0.78
C THR A 15 -11.20 1.14 -1.31
N GLY A 16 -10.74 0.03 -1.86
CA GLY A 16 -11.59 -1.10 -2.23
C GLY A 16 -11.85 -2.09 -1.09
N TYR A 17 -11.36 -1.81 0.12
CA TYR A 17 -11.63 -2.66 1.27
C TYR A 17 -13.11 -2.57 1.70
N PRO A 18 -13.71 -3.70 2.11
CA PRO A 18 -15.03 -3.67 2.71
C PRO A 18 -15.03 -2.85 4.01
N PRO A 19 -16.20 -2.30 4.44
CA PRO A 19 -16.28 -1.40 5.59
C PRO A 19 -15.64 -1.93 6.87
N GLU A 20 -15.71 -3.22 7.13
CA GLU A 20 -15.13 -3.85 8.32
C GLU A 20 -13.60 -3.80 8.37
N PHE A 21 -12.92 -3.63 7.24
CA PHE A 21 -11.45 -3.57 7.12
C PHE A 21 -10.92 -2.22 6.62
N ALA A 22 -11.79 -1.28 6.30
CA ALA A 22 -11.41 0.01 5.72
C ALA A 22 -10.91 1.04 6.75
N GLY A 23 -11.24 0.88 8.03
CA GLY A 23 -10.96 1.90 9.07
C GLY A 23 -9.49 2.25 9.20
N VAL A 24 -8.58 1.28 9.13
CA VAL A 24 -7.14 1.50 9.32
C VAL A 24 -6.50 2.32 8.19
N VAL A 25 -7.11 2.37 7.01
CA VAL A 25 -6.62 3.12 5.86
C VAL A 25 -7.34 4.45 5.63
N GLN A 26 -8.21 4.87 6.51
CA GLN A 26 -8.93 6.16 6.40
C GLN A 26 -7.98 7.37 6.35
N GLY A 27 -6.89 7.32 7.10
CA GLY A 27 -5.85 8.34 7.11
C GLY A 27 -4.75 8.16 6.08
N ARG A 28 -4.91 7.25 5.13
CA ARG A 28 -3.99 7.03 4.02
C ARG A 28 -4.44 7.88 2.83
N TRP A 29 -3.69 8.95 2.54
CA TRP A 29 -3.93 9.85 1.43
C TRP A 29 -2.88 9.64 0.35
N TYR A 30 -3.29 9.43 -0.90
CA TYR A 30 -2.35 9.11 -1.97
C TYR A 30 -2.67 9.80 -3.28
N ARG A 31 -1.62 10.02 -4.06
CA ARG A 31 -1.67 10.49 -5.45
C ARG A 31 -1.07 9.41 -6.34
N ARG A 32 -1.77 9.04 -7.39
CA ARG A 32 -1.27 8.10 -8.41
C ARG A 32 -0.43 8.86 -9.41
N LEU A 33 0.90 8.72 -9.30
CA LEU A 33 1.82 9.48 -10.14
C LEU A 33 1.99 8.87 -11.52
N ALA A 34 2.02 7.56 -11.65
CA ALA A 34 2.24 6.89 -12.92
C ALA A 34 1.18 7.24 -13.97
N PRO A 35 -0.14 7.12 -13.70
CA PRO A 35 -1.15 7.55 -14.67
C PRO A 35 -1.07 9.04 -15.01
N ALA A 36 -0.81 9.89 -14.04
CA ALA A 36 -0.68 11.33 -14.24
C ALA A 36 0.50 11.70 -15.14
N ALA A 37 1.54 10.87 -15.15
CA ALA A 37 2.74 11.04 -15.97
C ALA A 37 2.71 10.25 -17.28
N GLY A 38 1.66 9.47 -17.55
CA GLY A 38 1.57 8.59 -18.73
C GLY A 38 2.50 7.39 -18.68
N LEU A 39 2.89 6.94 -17.46
CA LEU A 39 3.73 5.75 -17.28
C LEU A 39 2.86 4.50 -17.18
N GLU A 40 3.22 3.45 -17.90
CA GLU A 40 2.41 2.22 -18.04
C GLU A 40 3.10 0.96 -17.49
N ASP A 41 4.44 0.94 -17.43
CA ASP A 41 5.19 -0.28 -17.07
C ASP A 41 5.15 -0.59 -15.57
N PHE A 42 4.92 0.39 -14.72
CA PHE A 42 4.86 0.26 -13.27
C PHE A 42 3.93 1.29 -12.64
N GLY A 43 3.44 0.98 -11.45
CA GLY A 43 2.67 1.90 -10.63
C GLY A 43 3.57 2.69 -9.69
N VAL A 44 3.28 3.98 -9.50
CA VAL A 44 3.93 4.82 -8.49
C VAL A 44 2.88 5.65 -7.80
N SER A 45 2.89 5.60 -6.47
CA SER A 45 2.01 6.42 -5.64
C SER A 45 2.82 7.22 -4.63
N HIS A 46 2.47 8.49 -4.48
CA HIS A 46 2.93 9.34 -3.39
C HIS A 46 1.92 9.23 -2.26
N VAL A 47 2.33 8.75 -1.10
CA VAL A 47 1.43 8.39 0.00
C VAL A 47 1.77 9.20 1.25
N VAL A 48 0.74 9.74 1.90
CA VAL A 48 0.82 10.39 3.20
C VAL A 48 -0.07 9.61 4.17
N LEU A 49 0.52 9.15 5.28
CA LEU A 49 -0.21 8.54 6.37
C LEU A 49 -0.37 9.55 7.51
N ALA A 50 -1.61 9.84 7.87
CA ALA A 50 -1.91 10.55 9.11
C ALA A 50 -1.49 9.72 10.33
N PRO A 51 -1.29 10.34 11.52
CA PRO A 51 -1.05 9.59 12.74
C PRO A 51 -2.11 8.50 12.96
N GLY A 52 -1.66 7.28 13.26
CA GLY A 52 -2.51 6.10 13.46
C GLY A 52 -2.93 5.35 12.20
N ALA A 53 -2.72 5.91 11.01
CA ALA A 53 -3.11 5.28 9.75
C ALA A 53 -2.11 4.18 9.32
N TRP A 54 -2.66 3.21 8.59
CA TRP A 54 -1.89 2.13 7.97
C TRP A 54 -1.84 2.30 6.45
N SER A 55 -0.77 1.81 5.83
CA SER A 55 -0.63 1.80 4.37
C SER A 55 -1.63 0.86 3.69
N SER A 56 -2.03 -0.20 4.37
CA SER A 56 -2.91 -1.27 3.89
C SER A 56 -3.28 -2.17 5.06
N GLN A 57 -4.12 -3.18 4.83
CA GLN A 57 -4.08 -4.40 5.64
C GLN A 57 -2.78 -5.13 5.33
N ARG A 58 -2.23 -5.87 6.31
CA ARG A 58 -1.01 -6.66 6.10
C ARG A 58 -1.24 -7.70 5.00
N HIS A 59 -0.41 -7.70 3.96
CA HIS A 59 -0.63 -8.50 2.75
C HIS A 59 0.67 -8.85 2.04
N TRP A 60 0.60 -9.82 1.13
CA TRP A 60 1.62 -10.13 0.16
C TRP A 60 1.00 -10.48 -1.21
N HIS A 61 1.74 -10.26 -2.28
CA HIS A 61 1.29 -10.48 -3.65
C HIS A 61 1.97 -11.71 -4.27
N GLU A 62 1.20 -12.47 -5.03
CA GLU A 62 1.77 -13.60 -5.80
C GLU A 62 2.59 -13.11 -7.01
N GLY A 63 2.16 -12.08 -7.68
CA GLY A 63 2.73 -11.65 -8.96
C GLY A 63 3.25 -10.21 -9.01
N GLU A 64 3.30 -9.48 -7.90
CA GLU A 64 3.71 -8.08 -7.88
C GLU A 64 4.88 -7.85 -6.93
N ASP A 65 6.01 -7.40 -7.49
CA ASP A 65 7.11 -6.84 -6.71
C ASP A 65 6.74 -5.43 -6.24
N GLU A 66 7.07 -5.09 -5.01
CA GLU A 66 6.82 -3.77 -4.44
C GLU A 66 8.08 -3.19 -3.80
N LEU A 67 8.19 -1.86 -3.82
CA LEU A 67 9.26 -1.12 -3.17
C LEU A 67 8.69 0.16 -2.57
N VAL A 68 9.14 0.48 -1.36
CA VAL A 68 8.76 1.70 -0.65
C VAL A 68 9.99 2.50 -0.30
N VAL A 69 9.94 3.81 -0.53
CA VAL A 69 10.98 4.76 -0.15
C VAL A 69 10.40 5.81 0.79
N MET A 70 10.92 5.88 2.00
CA MET A 70 10.51 6.89 2.98
C MET A 70 11.06 8.26 2.62
N LEU A 71 10.17 9.25 2.46
CA LEU A 71 10.53 10.63 2.12
C LEU A 71 10.55 11.56 3.33
N ALA A 72 9.63 11.35 4.29
CA ALA A 72 9.50 12.20 5.47
C ALA A 72 8.80 11.46 6.61
N GLY A 73 9.11 11.83 7.84
CA GLY A 73 8.49 11.25 9.02
C GLY A 73 8.96 9.83 9.32
N GLU A 74 8.14 9.11 10.07
CA GLU A 74 8.46 7.79 10.58
C GLU A 74 7.26 6.85 10.42
N ALA A 75 7.51 5.61 10.05
CA ALA A 75 6.51 4.53 10.05
C ALA A 75 7.13 3.26 10.64
N VAL A 76 6.29 2.35 11.10
CA VAL A 76 6.70 1.01 11.53
C VAL A 76 6.31 0.04 10.43
N LEU A 77 7.30 -0.64 9.86
CA LEU A 77 7.09 -1.80 8.99
C LEU A 77 6.82 -3.01 9.87
N VAL A 78 5.69 -3.64 9.67
CA VAL A 78 5.30 -4.89 10.31
C VAL A 78 5.27 -5.99 9.27
N ASP A 79 6.05 -7.05 9.48
CA ASP A 79 6.08 -8.22 8.60
C ASP A 79 6.13 -9.53 9.42
N ASP A 80 6.31 -10.67 8.76
CA ASP A 80 6.35 -11.98 9.43
C ASP A 80 7.57 -12.15 10.36
N HIS A 81 8.58 -11.30 10.22
CA HIS A 81 9.81 -11.32 11.01
C HIS A 81 9.79 -10.35 12.19
N GLY A 82 8.77 -9.51 12.30
CA GLY A 82 8.61 -8.56 13.40
C GLY A 82 8.37 -7.12 12.94
N GLU A 83 8.91 -6.18 13.70
CA GLU A 83 8.69 -4.76 13.51
C GLU A 83 10.01 -4.03 13.28
N THR A 84 10.02 -3.14 12.30
CA THR A 84 11.18 -2.31 11.95
C THR A 84 10.75 -0.86 11.78
N VAL A 85 11.42 0.05 12.47
CA VAL A 85 11.18 1.49 12.30
C VAL A 85 11.81 1.96 10.99
N MET A 86 10.99 2.58 10.15
CA MET A 86 11.37 3.17 8.87
C MET A 86 11.43 4.69 9.01
N ARG A 87 12.56 5.29 8.68
CA ARG A 87 12.80 6.75 8.72
C ARG A 87 13.10 7.30 7.34
N THR A 88 13.14 8.61 7.22
CA THR A 88 13.48 9.30 5.98
C THR A 88 14.75 8.73 5.35
N GLY A 89 14.65 8.32 4.08
CA GLY A 89 15.73 7.70 3.32
C GLY A 89 15.78 6.17 3.39
N ASP A 90 15.03 5.54 4.29
CA ASP A 90 14.95 4.08 4.35
C ASP A 90 14.14 3.52 3.19
N VAL A 91 14.53 2.34 2.74
CA VAL A 91 13.89 1.63 1.63
C VAL A 91 13.52 0.22 2.10
N ALA A 92 12.29 -0.20 1.77
CA ALA A 92 11.84 -1.57 1.94
C ALA A 92 11.43 -2.15 0.59
N ALA A 93 11.75 -3.42 0.37
CA ALA A 93 11.41 -4.14 -0.85
C ALA A 93 10.69 -5.45 -0.50
N PHE A 94 9.65 -5.77 -1.27
CA PHE A 94 8.81 -6.92 -1.08
C PHE A 94 8.75 -7.70 -2.38
N ALA A 95 9.47 -8.82 -2.43
CA ALA A 95 9.49 -9.67 -3.60
C ALA A 95 8.14 -10.39 -3.76
N LYS A 96 7.69 -10.52 -4.98
CA LYS A 96 6.48 -11.30 -5.29
C LYS A 96 6.63 -12.75 -4.82
N ASN A 97 5.53 -13.31 -4.37
CA ASN A 97 5.41 -14.73 -3.99
C ASN A 97 6.35 -15.18 -2.87
N ASP A 98 6.82 -14.27 -2.02
CA ASP A 98 7.67 -14.62 -0.88
C ASP A 98 6.89 -15.09 0.35
N GLY A 99 5.57 -14.88 0.36
CA GLY A 99 4.68 -15.25 1.47
C GLY A 99 4.79 -14.36 2.70
N ASN A 100 5.65 -13.35 2.69
CA ASN A 100 5.87 -12.44 3.81
C ASN A 100 4.89 -11.26 3.76
N GLY A 101 3.84 -11.33 4.57
CA GLY A 101 2.86 -10.24 4.68
C GLY A 101 3.48 -9.00 5.31
N HIS A 102 3.22 -7.84 4.72
CA HIS A 102 3.79 -6.56 5.15
C HIS A 102 2.75 -5.45 5.23
N VAL A 103 3.01 -4.47 6.07
CA VAL A 103 2.25 -3.23 6.21
C VAL A 103 3.12 -2.14 6.84
N LEU A 104 2.91 -0.89 6.46
CA LEU A 104 3.46 0.27 7.15
C LEU A 104 2.39 0.90 8.03
N GLN A 105 2.75 1.20 9.28
CA GLN A 105 1.86 1.82 10.26
C GLN A 105 2.49 3.12 10.76
N ASN A 106 1.76 4.23 10.67
CA ASN A 106 2.21 5.47 11.31
C ASN A 106 1.78 5.48 12.78
N ARG A 107 2.68 5.10 13.65
CA ARG A 107 2.47 5.10 15.11
C ARG A 107 2.99 6.37 15.78
N SER A 108 3.45 7.35 14.99
CA SER A 108 3.95 8.65 15.47
C SER A 108 2.81 9.65 15.63
N ASP A 109 3.12 10.83 16.13
CA ASP A 109 2.19 11.94 16.31
C ASP A 109 2.18 12.94 15.15
N ALA A 110 2.93 12.66 14.08
CA ALA A 110 3.03 13.49 12.89
C ALA A 110 2.79 12.67 11.62
N PRO A 111 2.36 13.29 10.50
CA PRO A 111 2.25 12.60 9.23
C PRO A 111 3.59 12.03 8.76
N CYS A 112 3.55 10.91 8.06
CA CYS A 112 4.70 10.40 7.33
C CYS A 112 4.39 10.28 5.84
N THR A 113 5.42 10.33 5.02
CA THR A 113 5.30 10.35 3.57
C THR A 113 6.26 9.33 2.96
N PHE A 114 5.79 8.57 2.00
CA PHE A 114 6.60 7.64 1.23
C PHE A 114 6.13 7.54 -0.21
N VAL A 115 6.99 7.02 -1.06
CA VAL A 115 6.66 6.60 -2.42
C VAL A 115 6.56 5.08 -2.44
N ALA A 116 5.45 4.56 -2.96
CA ALA A 116 5.25 3.15 -3.22
C ALA A 116 5.35 2.88 -4.72
N ILE A 117 6.16 1.90 -5.09
CA ILE A 117 6.40 1.50 -6.47
C ILE A 117 6.05 0.02 -6.58
N GLY A 118 5.28 -0.34 -7.61
CA GLY A 118 4.93 -1.72 -7.87
C GLY A 118 4.51 -1.91 -9.32
N ARG A 119 4.54 -3.14 -9.78
CA ARG A 119 4.00 -3.49 -11.08
C ARG A 119 2.68 -4.24 -10.88
N PRO A 120 1.53 -3.58 -11.09
CA PRO A 120 0.25 -4.24 -10.96
C PRO A 120 0.19 -5.50 -11.82
N ALA A 121 -0.28 -6.58 -11.25
CA ALA A 121 -0.46 -7.85 -11.91
C ALA A 121 -1.84 -8.42 -11.58
N ASP A 122 -2.44 -9.13 -12.53
CA ASP A 122 -3.72 -9.82 -12.32
C ASP A 122 -3.48 -11.16 -11.62
N THR A 123 -2.96 -11.08 -10.41
CA THR A 123 -2.65 -12.22 -9.54
C THR A 123 -3.26 -12.03 -8.17
N ALA A 124 -3.27 -13.09 -7.36
CA ALA A 124 -3.86 -13.03 -6.04
C ALA A 124 -3.04 -12.16 -5.08
N CYS A 125 -3.77 -11.53 -4.15
CA CYS A 125 -3.22 -10.85 -2.98
C CYS A 125 -3.77 -11.51 -1.71
N HIS A 126 -2.88 -11.88 -0.81
CA HIS A 126 -3.17 -12.60 0.41
C HIS A 126 -3.13 -11.68 1.63
N TYR A 127 -4.11 -11.84 2.53
CA TYR A 127 -4.23 -11.08 3.78
C TYR A 127 -4.21 -12.06 4.95
N PRO A 128 -3.03 -12.33 5.55
CA PRO A 128 -2.91 -13.42 6.55
C PRO A 128 -3.75 -13.21 7.81
N ASP A 129 -3.98 -11.98 8.23
CA ASP A 129 -4.57 -11.66 9.54
C ASP A 129 -6.10 -11.57 9.54
N ILE A 130 -6.73 -11.49 8.37
CA ILE A 130 -8.16 -11.22 8.23
C ILE A 130 -8.80 -12.15 7.21
N ASP A 131 -10.12 -12.30 7.29
CA ASP A 131 -10.90 -13.07 6.33
C ASP A 131 -11.21 -12.25 5.07
N MET A 132 -10.14 -11.94 4.34
CA MET A 132 -10.19 -11.24 3.07
C MET A 132 -9.15 -11.81 2.10
N HIS A 133 -9.50 -11.83 0.83
CA HIS A 133 -8.63 -12.31 -0.25
C HIS A 133 -8.98 -11.61 -1.56
N LEU A 134 -7.96 -11.20 -2.30
CA LEU A 134 -8.12 -10.77 -3.67
C LEU A 134 -7.75 -11.95 -4.58
N PHE A 135 -8.75 -12.56 -5.20
CA PHE A 135 -8.52 -13.64 -6.15
C PHE A 135 -8.01 -13.10 -7.49
N ALA A 136 -7.18 -13.87 -8.18
CA ALA A 136 -6.75 -13.50 -9.53
C ALA A 136 -7.96 -13.28 -10.45
N GLY A 137 -7.95 -12.20 -11.23
CA GLY A 137 -9.04 -11.83 -12.12
C GLY A 137 -10.32 -11.32 -11.45
N ALA A 138 -10.31 -11.13 -10.13
CA ALA A 138 -11.49 -10.64 -9.41
C ALA A 138 -11.63 -9.11 -9.50
N ASP A 139 -12.87 -8.64 -9.54
CA ASP A 139 -13.19 -7.20 -9.57
C ASP A 139 -13.11 -6.53 -8.18
N GLY A 140 -12.84 -7.29 -7.13
CA GLY A 140 -12.77 -6.75 -5.77
C GLY A 140 -12.48 -7.83 -4.73
N GLN A 141 -12.41 -7.37 -3.48
CA GLN A 141 -12.12 -8.22 -2.33
C GLN A 141 -13.29 -9.16 -2.03
N LYS A 142 -12.96 -10.37 -1.62
CA LYS A 142 -13.91 -11.40 -1.17
C LYS A 142 -13.44 -11.99 0.14
N ARG A 143 -14.30 -12.76 0.81
CA ARG A 143 -13.88 -13.62 1.92
C ARG A 143 -12.98 -14.74 1.40
N LYS A 144 -12.20 -15.36 2.27
CA LYS A 144 -11.28 -16.46 1.88
C LYS A 144 -11.99 -17.68 1.29
N ASP A 145 -13.25 -17.88 1.64
CA ASP A 145 -14.09 -18.93 1.04
C ASP A 145 -14.70 -18.54 -0.33
N GLY A 146 -14.42 -17.34 -0.81
CA GLY A 146 -14.93 -16.82 -2.07
C GLY A 146 -16.29 -16.11 -1.98
N SER A 147 -16.91 -16.06 -0.81
CA SER A 147 -18.18 -15.34 -0.63
C SER A 147 -17.98 -13.82 -0.63
N GLU A 148 -19.06 -13.10 -0.95
CA GLU A 148 -19.09 -11.64 -0.89
C GLU A 148 -19.12 -11.13 0.56
N PHE A 149 -18.73 -9.87 0.73
CA PHE A 149 -18.88 -9.16 2.00
C PHE A 149 -20.28 -8.67 2.22
#